data_f0c8a45fe8fcc0f608dc65330de667d5
#
_entry.id   f0c8a45fe8fcc0f608dc65330de667d5
#
_cell.length_a   1.000
_cell.length_b   1.000
_cell.length_c   1.000
_cell.angle_alpha   90.00
_cell.angle_beta   90.00
_cell.angle_gamma   90.00
#
_symmetry.space_group_name_H-M   'P 1'
#
loop_
_entity.id
_entity.type
_entity.pdbx_description
1 polymer ?
#
loop_
_entity_poly.entity_id
_entity_poly.type
_entity_poly.pdbx_seq_one_letter_code
_entity_poly.pdbx_strand_id
1 'polypeptide(L)'
;MDYTNLRKAMVESQLVARDITDEKVIRAFNLVERDKFVPDEFKKNSYEDHPLPIGDNQTISQPYIVALMVQLLKLEGNEKVLEVGRFRI
;
A
#
# COMPACT_ATOMS: atom_id res chain seq x y z
N MET A 1 -15.01 -1.03 12.25
CA MET A 1 -15.37 -1.22 10.84
C MET A 1 -14.35 -2.12 10.17
N ASP A 2 -14.82 -3.06 9.36
CA ASP A 2 -13.94 -3.98 8.64
C ASP A 2 -13.71 -3.47 7.22
N TYR A 3 -12.45 -3.27 6.86
CA TYR A 3 -12.05 -2.73 5.56
C TYR A 3 -11.61 -3.82 4.56
N THR A 4 -11.87 -5.09 4.88
CA THR A 4 -11.39 -6.20 4.05
C THR A 4 -11.86 -6.11 2.59
N ASN A 5 -13.13 -5.78 2.38
CA ASN A 5 -13.66 -5.69 1.01
C ASN A 5 -13.05 -4.52 0.24
N LEU A 6 -12.82 -3.39 0.90
CA LEU A 6 -12.15 -2.25 0.26
C LEU A 6 -10.70 -2.59 -0.09
N ARG A 7 -10.01 -3.33 0.78
CA ARG A 7 -8.63 -3.76 0.51
C ARG A 7 -8.57 -4.68 -0.70
N LYS A 8 -9.46 -5.67 -0.78
CA LYS A 8 -9.53 -6.58 -1.91
C LYS A 8 -9.83 -5.84 -3.22
N ALA A 9 -10.78 -4.92 -3.19
CA ALA A 9 -11.12 -4.14 -4.38
C ALA A 9 -9.94 -3.29 -4.84
N MET A 10 -9.20 -2.70 -3.90
CA MET A 10 -7.99 -1.93 -4.22
C MET A 10 -6.95 -2.80 -4.92
N VAL A 11 -6.68 -3.98 -4.38
CA VAL A 11 -5.69 -4.89 -4.99
C VAL A 11 -6.09 -5.24 -6.41
N GLU A 12 -7.34 -5.58 -6.65
CA GLU A 12 -7.80 -5.96 -7.99
C GLU A 12 -7.81 -4.79 -8.97
N SER A 13 -8.35 -3.65 -8.58
CA SER A 13 -8.56 -2.54 -9.52
C SER A 13 -7.35 -1.64 -9.69
N GLN A 14 -6.53 -1.49 -8.66
CA GLN A 14 -5.40 -0.57 -8.68
C GLN A 14 -4.06 -1.25 -8.91
N LEU A 15 -3.92 -2.53 -8.57
CA LEU A 15 -2.65 -3.24 -8.69
C LEU A 15 -2.69 -4.26 -9.81
N VAL A 16 -3.51 -5.30 -9.67
CA VAL A 16 -3.57 -6.38 -10.66
C VAL A 16 -4.01 -5.87 -12.03
N ALA A 17 -4.97 -4.97 -12.08
CA ALA A 17 -5.48 -4.41 -13.34
C ALA A 17 -4.49 -3.49 -14.03
N ARG A 18 -3.43 -3.06 -13.35
CA ARG A 18 -2.44 -2.14 -13.95
C ARG A 18 -1.21 -2.89 -14.42
N ASP A 19 -0.31 -3.28 -13.66
CA ASP A 19 0.87 -4.04 -14.11
C ASP A 19 1.63 -4.64 -12.92
N ILE A 20 0.95 -4.78 -11.80
CA ILE A 20 1.54 -5.47 -10.66
C ILE A 20 1.29 -6.96 -10.85
N THR A 21 2.37 -7.70 -11.11
CA THR A 21 2.30 -9.12 -11.42
C THR A 21 3.02 -10.00 -10.39
N ASP A 22 3.85 -9.42 -9.53
CA ASP A 22 4.58 -10.17 -8.51
C ASP A 22 3.62 -10.68 -7.45
N GLU A 23 3.46 -12.00 -7.36
CA GLU A 23 2.52 -12.62 -6.44
C GLU A 23 2.84 -12.33 -4.98
N LYS A 24 4.13 -12.15 -4.63
CA LYS A 24 4.52 -11.82 -3.27
C LYS A 24 4.06 -10.41 -2.89
N VAL A 25 4.15 -9.47 -3.82
CA VAL A 25 3.67 -8.10 -3.62
C VAL A 25 2.16 -8.11 -3.46
N ILE A 26 1.45 -8.80 -4.36
CA ILE A 26 -0.01 -8.88 -4.31
C ILE A 26 -0.47 -9.49 -2.98
N ARG A 27 0.18 -10.57 -2.55
CA ARG A 27 -0.15 -11.20 -1.28
C ARG A 27 0.05 -10.25 -0.10
N ALA A 28 1.17 -9.52 -0.10
CA ALA A 28 1.46 -8.57 0.97
C ALA A 28 0.39 -7.49 1.06
N PHE A 29 -0.05 -6.97 -0.07
CA PHE A 29 -1.10 -5.94 -0.08
C PHE A 29 -2.45 -6.49 0.35
N ASN A 30 -2.72 -7.77 0.14
CA ASN A 30 -3.93 -8.40 0.65
C ASN A 30 -3.88 -8.63 2.16
N LEU A 31 -2.70 -8.82 2.73
CA LEU A 31 -2.53 -9.16 4.15
C LEU A 31 -2.33 -7.93 5.04
N VAL A 32 -1.60 -6.93 4.55
CA VAL A 32 -1.29 -5.74 5.36
C VAL A 32 -2.51 -4.82 5.41
N GLU A 33 -2.90 -4.44 6.60
CA GLU A 33 -4.06 -3.57 6.83
C GLU A 33 -3.62 -2.11 6.78
N ARG A 34 -3.61 -1.54 5.56
CA ARG A 34 -3.21 -0.15 5.32
C ARG A 34 -3.98 0.84 6.19
N ASP A 35 -5.24 0.56 6.49
CA ASP A 35 -6.08 1.44 7.30
C ASP A 35 -5.53 1.65 8.71
N LYS A 36 -4.75 0.70 9.22
CA LYS A 36 -4.16 0.83 10.56
C LYS A 36 -3.01 1.84 10.62
N PHE A 37 -2.50 2.27 9.49
CA PHE A 37 -1.43 3.27 9.39
C PHE A 37 -1.94 4.66 9.01
N VAL A 38 -3.25 4.84 8.96
CA VAL A 38 -3.89 6.08 8.53
C VAL A 38 -4.63 6.69 9.73
N PRO A 39 -4.56 8.03 9.91
CA PRO A 39 -5.33 8.68 10.99
C PRO A 39 -6.82 8.38 10.88
N ASP A 40 -7.51 8.37 12.02
CA ASP A 40 -8.92 8.00 12.10
C ASP A 40 -9.79 8.79 11.13
N GLU A 41 -9.50 10.08 10.95
CA GLU A 41 -10.28 10.94 10.06
C GLU A 41 -10.21 10.54 8.58
N PHE A 42 -9.18 9.77 8.19
CA PHE A 42 -8.97 9.33 6.82
C PHE A 42 -9.11 7.83 6.60
N LYS A 43 -9.46 7.05 7.64
CA LYS A 43 -9.49 5.59 7.52
C LYS A 43 -10.42 5.10 6.41
N LYS A 44 -11.54 5.73 6.21
CA LYS A 44 -12.46 5.35 5.13
C LYS A 44 -11.89 5.59 3.74
N ASN A 45 -10.82 6.38 3.63
CA ASN A 45 -10.15 6.69 2.38
C ASN A 45 -8.88 5.86 2.17
N SER A 46 -8.58 4.93 3.09
CA SER A 46 -7.30 4.20 3.14
C SER A 46 -6.96 3.46 1.86
N TYR A 47 -7.97 3.01 1.12
CA TYR A 47 -7.78 2.17 -0.06
C TYR A 47 -8.09 2.89 -1.36
N GLU A 48 -8.20 4.22 -1.31
CA GLU A 48 -8.38 5.04 -2.49
C GLU A 48 -7.07 5.24 -3.25
N ASP A 49 -7.18 5.60 -4.51
CA ASP A 49 -6.07 5.62 -5.45
C ASP A 49 -5.31 6.94 -5.38
N HIS A 50 -4.80 7.27 -4.19
CA HIS A 50 -4.01 8.49 -3.99
C HIS A 50 -3.27 8.42 -2.65
N PRO A 51 -2.26 9.30 -2.42
CA PRO A 51 -1.61 9.41 -1.12
C PRO A 51 -2.55 10.00 -0.07
N LEU A 52 -2.22 9.76 1.21
CA LEU A 52 -2.97 10.32 2.33
C LEU A 52 -2.01 10.95 3.34
N PRO A 53 -2.38 12.06 3.97
CA PRO A 53 -1.57 12.63 5.04
C PRO A 53 -1.61 11.75 6.29
N ILE A 54 -0.46 11.61 6.96
CA ILE A 54 -0.35 10.84 8.21
C ILE A 54 0.22 11.66 9.36
N GLY A 55 0.36 12.98 9.20
CA GLY A 55 0.91 13.88 10.23
C GLY A 55 2.33 14.31 9.93
N ASP A 56 2.81 15.32 10.65
CA ASP A 56 4.18 15.84 10.53
C ASP A 56 4.60 16.18 9.11
N ASN A 57 3.68 16.69 8.31
CA ASN A 57 3.89 16.99 6.89
C ASN A 57 4.34 15.78 6.06
N GLN A 58 3.95 14.59 6.49
CA GLN A 58 4.27 13.33 5.81
C GLN A 58 3.01 12.71 5.24
N THR A 59 3.18 11.83 4.25
CA THR A 59 2.08 11.09 3.65
C THR A 59 2.42 9.60 3.61
N ILE A 60 1.37 8.78 3.58
CA ILE A 60 1.50 7.41 3.10
C ILE A 60 1.24 7.46 1.60
N SER A 61 2.12 6.83 0.83
CA SER A 61 2.08 6.91 -0.64
C SER A 61 0.86 6.19 -1.21
N GLN A 62 0.49 6.56 -2.44
CA GLN A 62 -0.55 5.89 -3.21
C GLN A 62 -0.25 4.38 -3.30
N PRO A 63 -1.26 3.50 -3.14
CA PRO A 63 -1.02 2.06 -3.14
C PRO A 63 -0.27 1.55 -4.37
N TYR A 64 -0.64 1.99 -5.57
CA TYR A 64 0.01 1.53 -6.79
C TYR A 64 1.51 1.89 -6.80
N ILE A 65 1.87 3.09 -6.38
CA ILE A 65 3.26 3.52 -6.36
C ILE A 65 4.08 2.66 -5.39
N VAL A 66 3.52 2.37 -4.21
CA VAL A 66 4.19 1.49 -3.26
C VAL A 66 4.42 0.12 -3.88
N ALA A 67 3.37 -0.45 -4.48
CA ALA A 67 3.45 -1.78 -5.08
C ALA A 67 4.47 -1.81 -6.22
N LEU A 68 4.47 -0.80 -7.08
CA LEU A 68 5.41 -0.71 -8.19
C LEU A 68 6.85 -0.63 -7.71
N MET A 69 7.13 0.22 -6.72
CA MET A 69 8.48 0.38 -6.19
C MET A 69 8.98 -0.93 -5.56
N VAL A 70 8.13 -1.60 -4.78
CA VAL A 70 8.50 -2.87 -4.15
C VAL A 70 8.71 -3.95 -5.21
N GLN A 71 7.83 -4.02 -6.23
CA GLN A 71 7.98 -4.98 -7.32
C GLN A 71 9.30 -4.80 -8.07
N LEU A 72 9.70 -3.56 -8.31
CA LEU A 72 10.96 -3.27 -9.01
C LEU A 72 12.18 -3.69 -8.21
N LEU A 73 12.08 -3.82 -6.90
CA LEU A 73 13.17 -4.32 -6.06
C LEU A 73 13.40 -5.82 -6.26
N LYS A 74 12.44 -6.55 -6.81
CA LYS A 74 12.54 -7.99 -7.08
C LYS A 74 12.92 -8.78 -5.82
N LEU A 75 12.22 -8.53 -4.73
CA LEU A 75 12.48 -9.19 -3.45
C LEU A 75 12.06 -10.67 -3.50
N GLU A 76 12.81 -11.52 -2.81
CA GLU A 76 12.50 -12.94 -2.74
C GLU A 76 11.63 -13.28 -1.52
N GLY A 77 11.57 -12.40 -0.52
CA GLY A 77 10.71 -12.56 0.63
C GLY A 77 11.43 -12.66 1.96
N ASN A 78 12.76 -12.81 1.95
CA ASN A 78 13.56 -12.97 3.16
C ASN A 78 14.51 -11.80 3.42
N GLU A 79 14.44 -10.77 2.63
CA GLU A 79 15.32 -9.61 2.77
C GLU A 79 14.84 -8.69 3.87
N LYS A 80 15.79 -7.93 4.43
CA LYS A 80 15.51 -6.80 5.30
C LYS A 80 15.65 -5.52 4.46
N VAL A 81 14.64 -4.67 4.48
CA VAL A 81 14.61 -3.46 3.67
C VAL A 81 14.53 -2.25 4.57
N LEU A 82 15.40 -1.27 4.32
CA LEU A 82 15.36 0.02 4.99
C LEU A 82 14.73 1.06 4.07
N GLU A 83 13.72 1.74 4.58
CA GLU A 83 13.09 2.85 3.89
C GLU A 83 13.49 4.15 4.57
N VAL A 84 13.92 5.14 3.77
CA VAL A 84 14.31 6.46 4.28
C VAL A 84 13.64 7.53 3.43
N GLY A 85 13.05 8.54 4.07
CA GLY A 85 12.43 9.63 3.34
C GLY A 85 11.30 10.29 4.11
N ARG A 86 10.63 11.26 3.44
CA ARG A 86 9.49 11.99 4.02
C ARG A 86 8.16 11.28 3.76
N PHE A 87 8.17 10.25 2.90
CA PHE A 87 6.98 9.47 2.56
C PHE A 87 7.10 8.08 3.13
N ARG A 88 5.97 7.50 3.49
CA ARG A 88 5.91 6.09 3.91
C ARG A 88 5.52 5.24 2.71
N ILE A 89 6.24 4.18 2.54
CA ILE A 89 5.95 3.23 1.47
C ILE A 89 5.13 2.05 1.99
#